data_a566166f6d1ab2bc9899a1b2c004f7b5
#
_entry.id   a566166f6d1ab2bc9899a1b2c004f7b5
#
_cell.length_a   1.000
_cell.length_b   1.000
_cell.length_c   1.000
_cell.angle_alpha   90.00
_cell.angle_beta   90.00
_cell.angle_gamma   90.00
#
_symmetry.space_group_name_H-M   'P 1'
#
loop_
_entity.id
_entity.type
_entity.pdbx_description
1 polymer ?
#
loop_
_entity_poly.entity_id
_entity_poly.type
_entity_poly.pdbx_seq_one_letter_code
_entity_poly.pdbx_strand_id
1 'polypeptide(L)'
;MRKLKILLMISLGLLYSCSPVAASTTYRSQKPVICGTVDEIIELVKEQGEEPFLKGEGISMQENGTYLNSSYIIGFNQKTGSWTLIELLAHGHACILGNGNKLQIFTLEKGINL
;
A
#
# COMPACT_ATOMS: atom_id res chain seq x y z
N MET A 1 13.44 -28.63 48.17
CA MET A 1 14.07 -28.95 46.90
C MET A 1 13.08 -29.19 45.76
N ARG A 2 12.02 -29.95 45.97
CA ARG A 2 11.00 -30.18 44.93
C ARG A 2 10.28 -28.89 44.50
N LYS A 3 10.03 -27.97 45.42
CA LYS A 3 9.38 -26.70 45.14
C LYS A 3 10.24 -25.79 44.30
N LEU A 4 11.56 -25.88 44.42
CA LEU A 4 12.47 -25.06 43.66
C LEU A 4 12.53 -25.47 42.17
N LYS A 5 12.47 -26.79 41.92
CA LYS A 5 12.44 -27.31 40.55
C LYS A 5 11.16 -26.95 39.79
N ILE A 6 10.04 -26.95 40.49
CA ILE A 6 8.74 -26.57 39.91
C ILE A 6 8.72 -25.08 39.59
N LEU A 7 9.27 -24.26 40.46
CA LEU A 7 9.40 -22.82 40.22
C LEU A 7 10.30 -22.49 39.00
N LEU A 8 11.37 -23.22 38.82
CA LEU A 8 12.27 -23.10 37.67
C LEU A 8 11.56 -23.48 36.36
N MET A 9 10.74 -24.51 36.37
CA MET A 9 9.96 -24.90 35.19
C MET A 9 8.91 -23.88 34.83
N ILE A 10 8.27 -23.25 35.78
CA ILE A 10 7.27 -22.20 35.55
C ILE A 10 7.93 -20.95 34.98
N SER A 11 9.10 -20.57 35.48
CA SER A 11 9.82 -19.41 34.95
C SER A 11 10.35 -19.65 33.55
N LEU A 12 10.76 -20.84 33.21
CA LEU A 12 11.15 -21.21 31.86
C LEU A 12 9.95 -21.18 30.88
N GLY A 13 8.79 -21.65 31.32
CA GLY A 13 7.56 -21.58 30.54
C GLY A 13 7.12 -20.16 30.24
N LEU A 14 7.26 -19.26 31.20
CA LEU A 14 6.97 -17.85 31.01
C LEU A 14 7.92 -17.16 30.01
N LEU A 15 9.20 -17.51 30.05
CA LEU A 15 10.19 -17.01 29.07
C LEU A 15 9.88 -17.50 27.65
N TYR A 16 9.43 -18.73 27.52
CA TYR A 16 9.03 -19.26 26.20
C TYR A 16 7.79 -18.62 25.63
N SER A 17 6.84 -18.24 26.47
CA SER A 17 5.60 -17.61 26.00
C SER A 17 5.82 -16.16 25.54
N CYS A 18 6.89 -15.50 25.94
CA CYS A 18 7.18 -14.11 25.56
C CYS A 18 8.07 -13.95 24.32
N SER A 19 8.81 -14.98 23.91
CA SER A 19 9.86 -14.83 22.91
C SER A 19 9.41 -14.88 21.45
N PRO A 20 8.34 -15.57 21.03
CA PRO A 20 8.06 -15.67 19.58
C PRO A 20 7.06 -14.67 19.04
N VAL A 21 6.52 -13.80 19.86
CA VAL A 21 5.33 -13.03 19.48
C VAL A 21 5.65 -11.80 18.64
N ALA A 22 6.91 -11.52 18.36
CA ALA A 22 7.21 -10.18 17.92
C ALA A 22 7.80 -10.05 16.52
N ALA A 23 7.83 -11.09 15.75
CA ALA A 23 8.48 -11.01 14.45
C ALA A 23 7.53 -10.49 13.36
N SER A 24 6.96 -9.30 13.56
CA SER A 24 6.37 -8.58 12.41
C SER A 24 7.51 -8.02 11.58
N THR A 25 7.58 -8.41 10.32
CA THR A 25 8.52 -7.86 9.35
C THR A 25 7.97 -6.62 8.66
N THR A 26 6.74 -6.22 8.98
CA THR A 26 6.16 -5.01 8.41
C THR A 26 6.76 -3.76 9.07
N TYR A 27 7.00 -2.75 8.26
CA TYR A 27 7.56 -1.48 8.71
C TYR A 27 6.95 -0.32 7.93
N ARG A 28 7.00 0.88 8.49
CA ARG A 28 6.62 2.09 7.77
C ARG A 28 7.78 2.55 6.91
N SER A 29 7.48 2.87 5.67
CA SER A 29 8.45 3.40 4.73
C SER A 29 7.97 4.73 4.20
N GLN A 30 8.89 5.63 3.92
CA GLN A 30 8.62 6.85 3.18
C GLN A 30 9.09 6.64 1.75
N LYS A 31 8.17 6.86 0.81
CA LYS A 31 8.46 6.75 -0.60
C LYS A 31 8.20 8.10 -1.25
N PRO A 32 9.16 8.67 -1.97
CA PRO A 32 8.92 9.91 -2.70
C PRO A 32 7.88 9.69 -3.80
N VAL A 33 6.95 10.62 -3.91
CA VAL A 33 5.91 10.61 -4.94
C VAL A 33 5.85 11.97 -5.61
N ILE A 34 5.36 12.01 -6.85
CA ILE A 34 5.17 13.25 -7.61
C ILE A 34 3.77 13.75 -7.32
N CYS A 35 3.67 14.95 -6.77
CA CYS A 35 2.39 15.59 -6.49
C CYS A 35 2.30 16.93 -7.21
N GLY A 36 1.08 17.34 -7.48
CA GLY A 36 0.78 18.62 -8.10
C GLY A 36 -0.70 18.91 -8.03
N THR A 37 -1.15 19.90 -8.77
CA THR A 37 -2.59 20.10 -8.92
C THR A 37 -3.19 18.94 -9.74
N VAL A 38 -4.48 18.71 -9.57
CA VAL A 38 -5.17 17.65 -10.33
C VAL A 38 -4.96 17.87 -11.83
N ASP A 39 -5.06 19.11 -12.30
CA ASP A 39 -4.89 19.43 -13.73
C ASP A 39 -3.49 19.09 -14.23
N GLU A 40 -2.45 19.41 -13.46
CA GLU A 40 -1.07 19.07 -13.82
C GLU A 40 -0.85 17.56 -13.91
N ILE A 41 -1.39 16.82 -12.95
CA ILE A 41 -1.25 15.36 -12.93
C ILE A 41 -2.05 14.72 -14.08
N ILE A 42 -3.23 15.22 -14.36
CA ILE A 42 -4.04 14.72 -15.49
C ILE A 42 -3.33 14.98 -16.82
N GLU A 43 -2.68 16.12 -16.98
CA GLU A 43 -1.90 16.39 -18.18
C GLU A 43 -0.77 15.38 -18.38
N LEU A 44 -0.05 15.04 -17.32
CA LEU A 44 1.00 14.02 -17.39
C LEU A 44 0.46 12.66 -17.83
N VAL A 45 -0.71 12.29 -17.33
CA VAL A 45 -1.36 11.03 -17.67
C VAL A 45 -1.83 11.03 -19.14
N LYS A 46 -2.39 12.13 -19.59
CA LYS A 46 -2.80 12.30 -21.00
C LYS A 46 -1.65 12.24 -21.97
N GLU A 47 -0.49 12.76 -21.60
CA GLU A 47 0.72 12.69 -22.43
C GLU A 47 1.14 11.25 -22.70
N GLN A 48 0.82 10.34 -21.78
CA GLN A 48 1.06 8.91 -21.95
C GLN A 48 -0.04 8.21 -22.77
N GLY A 49 -1.07 8.92 -23.20
CA GLY A 49 -2.21 8.34 -23.89
C GLY A 49 -3.09 7.49 -22.99
N GLU A 50 -2.99 7.68 -21.68
CA GLU A 50 -3.78 6.91 -20.71
C GLU A 50 -5.12 7.58 -20.46
N GLU A 51 -6.13 6.74 -20.25
CA GLU A 51 -7.47 7.15 -19.85
C GLU A 51 -7.81 6.55 -18.50
N PRO A 52 -8.69 7.19 -17.71
CA PRO A 52 -9.17 6.61 -16.47
C PRO A 52 -9.80 5.23 -16.73
N PHE A 53 -9.33 4.23 -16.01
CA PHE A 53 -9.76 2.85 -16.20
C PHE A 53 -10.46 2.29 -14.96
N LEU A 54 -9.90 2.50 -13.78
CA LEU A 54 -10.46 2.06 -12.51
C LEU A 54 -10.42 3.21 -11.53
N LYS A 55 -11.44 3.28 -10.69
CA LYS A 55 -11.52 4.24 -9.59
C LYS A 55 -11.95 3.53 -8.31
N GLY A 56 -11.32 3.86 -7.23
CA GLY A 56 -11.67 3.37 -5.91
C GLY A 56 -11.59 4.47 -4.87
N GLU A 57 -12.31 4.28 -3.78
CA GLU A 57 -12.22 5.15 -2.63
C GLU A 57 -11.55 4.40 -1.48
N GLY A 58 -10.79 5.12 -0.70
CA GLY A 58 -10.06 4.54 0.41
C GLY A 58 -9.64 5.57 1.43
N ILE A 59 -8.77 5.16 2.30
CA ILE A 59 -8.21 6.02 3.33
C ILE A 59 -6.70 6.08 3.19
N SER A 60 -6.14 7.24 3.49
CA SER A 60 -4.70 7.46 3.49
C SER A 60 -4.26 7.85 4.90
N MET A 61 -3.25 7.17 5.41
CA MET A 61 -2.69 7.50 6.72
C MET A 61 -1.67 8.61 6.57
N GLN A 62 -1.81 9.66 7.39
CA GLN A 62 -0.90 10.78 7.42
C GLN A 62 0.26 10.52 8.40
N GLU A 63 1.31 11.33 8.30
CA GLU A 63 2.48 11.20 9.18
C GLU A 63 2.13 11.30 10.67
N ASN A 64 1.13 12.12 10.99
CA ASN A 64 0.67 12.29 12.37
C ASN A 64 -0.22 11.15 12.87
N GLY A 65 -0.43 10.10 12.06
CA GLY A 65 -1.27 8.95 12.42
C GLY A 65 -2.76 9.13 12.16
N THR A 66 -3.19 10.28 11.65
CA THR A 66 -4.59 10.48 11.26
C THR A 66 -4.87 9.90 9.89
N TYR A 67 -6.14 9.61 9.61
CA TYR A 67 -6.59 9.10 8.31
C TYR A 67 -7.39 10.16 7.59
N LEU A 68 -7.16 10.26 6.28
CA LEU A 68 -7.95 11.10 5.38
C LEU A 68 -8.60 10.21 4.32
N ASN A 69 -9.81 10.57 3.93
CA ASN A 69 -10.46 9.95 2.78
C ASN A 69 -9.74 10.36 1.51
N SER A 70 -9.47 9.39 0.66
CA SER A 70 -8.79 9.59 -0.62
C SER A 70 -9.53 8.82 -1.70
N SER A 71 -9.42 9.30 -2.93
CA SER A 71 -9.86 8.55 -4.10
C SER A 71 -8.64 8.15 -4.90
N TYR A 72 -8.71 6.98 -5.52
CA TYR A 72 -7.62 6.42 -6.30
C TYR A 72 -8.10 6.17 -7.71
N ILE A 73 -7.30 6.52 -8.69
CA ILE A 73 -7.59 6.31 -10.11
C ILE A 73 -6.41 5.57 -10.73
N ILE A 74 -6.71 4.58 -11.54
CA ILE A 74 -5.72 3.98 -12.42
C ILE A 74 -6.00 4.43 -13.84
N GLY A 75 -5.05 5.15 -14.42
CA GLY A 75 -5.02 5.45 -15.84
C GLY A 75 -4.38 4.31 -16.61
N PHE A 76 -4.86 4.04 -17.80
CA PHE A 76 -4.41 2.94 -18.61
C PHE A 76 -4.45 3.26 -20.10
N ASN A 77 -3.40 2.87 -20.81
CA ASN A 77 -3.33 2.88 -22.25
C ASN A 77 -3.39 1.45 -22.78
N GLN A 78 -4.50 1.07 -23.36
CA GLN A 78 -4.71 -0.30 -23.86
C GLN A 78 -3.74 -0.70 -24.96
N LYS A 79 -3.26 0.26 -25.75
CA LYS A 79 -2.35 0.00 -26.87
C LYS A 79 -0.93 -0.28 -26.40
N THR A 80 -0.45 0.46 -25.42
CA THR A 80 0.93 0.36 -24.95
C THR A 80 1.09 -0.43 -23.67
N GLY A 81 0.01 -0.58 -22.89
CA GLY A 81 0.04 -1.21 -21.58
C GLY A 81 0.53 -0.27 -20.48
N SER A 82 0.78 1.00 -20.79
CA SER A 82 1.20 1.95 -19.76
C SER A 82 0.08 2.25 -18.78
N TRP A 83 0.43 2.51 -17.53
CA TRP A 83 -0.52 2.76 -16.47
C TRP A 83 0.05 3.73 -15.43
N THR A 84 -0.84 4.41 -14.74
CA THR A 84 -0.49 5.33 -13.66
C THR A 84 -1.51 5.18 -12.53
N LEU A 85 -1.03 4.99 -11.31
CA LEU A 85 -1.86 4.99 -10.11
C LEU A 85 -1.80 6.38 -9.49
N ILE A 86 -2.96 7.00 -9.35
CA ILE A 86 -3.11 8.38 -8.86
C ILE A 86 -3.93 8.37 -7.58
N GLU A 87 -3.47 9.11 -6.60
CA GLU A 87 -4.24 9.43 -5.40
C GLU A 87 -4.75 10.87 -5.52
N LEU A 88 -6.06 11.04 -5.41
CA LEU A 88 -6.68 12.36 -5.35
C LEU A 88 -6.78 12.80 -3.89
N LEU A 89 -6.16 13.91 -3.60
CA LEU A 89 -6.15 14.49 -2.27
C LEU A 89 -7.16 15.64 -2.16
N ALA A 90 -7.41 16.08 -0.94
CA ALA A 90 -8.20 17.26 -0.69
C ALA A 90 -7.56 18.50 -1.34
N HIS A 91 -8.36 19.55 -1.55
CA HIS A 91 -7.91 20.85 -2.05
C HIS A 91 -7.38 20.86 -3.49
N GLY A 92 -7.83 19.92 -4.32
CA GLY A 92 -7.49 19.92 -5.74
C GLY A 92 -6.06 19.49 -6.04
N HIS A 93 -5.44 18.72 -5.16
CA HIS A 93 -4.12 18.13 -5.36
C HIS A 93 -4.22 16.64 -5.67
N ALA A 94 -3.22 16.13 -6.36
CA ALA A 94 -3.11 14.71 -6.68
C ALA A 94 -1.66 14.28 -6.64
N CYS A 95 -1.43 12.99 -6.37
CA CYS A 95 -0.09 12.41 -6.36
C CYS A 95 -0.06 11.16 -7.23
N ILE A 96 1.03 10.97 -7.94
CA ILE A 96 1.32 9.73 -8.66
C ILE A 96 1.99 8.78 -7.68
N LEU A 97 1.30 7.70 -7.33
CA LEU A 97 1.82 6.69 -6.40
C LEU A 97 2.66 5.63 -7.09
N GLY A 98 2.41 5.39 -8.37
CA GLY A 98 3.15 4.45 -9.17
C GLY A 98 2.77 4.57 -10.63
N ASN A 99 3.66 4.15 -11.50
CA ASN A 99 3.42 4.09 -12.92
C ASN A 99 4.31 3.02 -13.54
N GLY A 100 4.00 2.60 -14.73
CA GLY A 100 4.79 1.58 -15.40
C GLY A 100 4.15 1.14 -16.69
N ASN A 101 4.50 -0.06 -17.08
CA ASN A 101 4.02 -0.71 -18.30
C ASN A 101 3.44 -2.08 -17.97
N LYS A 102 2.87 -2.73 -18.97
CA LYS A 102 2.39 -4.11 -18.88
C LYS A 102 1.33 -4.33 -17.80
N LEU A 103 0.39 -3.39 -17.67
CA LEU A 103 -0.75 -3.60 -16.78
C LEU A 103 -1.54 -4.83 -17.25
N GLN A 104 -1.82 -5.73 -16.35
CA GLN A 104 -2.56 -6.97 -16.61
C GLN A 104 -3.68 -7.13 -15.61
N ILE A 105 -4.79 -7.68 -16.08
CA ILE A 105 -5.93 -8.02 -15.23
C ILE A 105 -5.85 -9.51 -14.90
N PHE A 106 -5.84 -9.81 -13.61
CA PHE A 106 -5.86 -11.19 -13.13
C PHE A 106 -7.30 -11.63 -12.85
N THR A 107 -7.55 -12.94 -13.09
CA THR A 107 -8.75 -13.59 -12.59
C THR A 107 -8.36 -14.41 -11.35
N LEU A 108 -9.03 -14.13 -10.23
CA LEU A 108 -8.75 -14.82 -8.97
C LEU A 108 -9.09 -16.31 -9.00
N GLU A 109 -9.90 -16.74 -9.95
CA GLU A 109 -10.28 -18.15 -10.11
C GLU A 109 -9.13 -19.08 -10.41
N LYS A 110 -8.05 -18.56 -11.01
CA LYS A 110 -6.86 -19.35 -11.36
C LYS A 110 -5.74 -19.24 -10.35
N GLY A 111 -5.96 -18.53 -9.25
CA GLY A 111 -4.93 -18.26 -8.29
C GLY A 111 -3.95 -17.17 -8.77
N ILE A 112 -3.20 -16.62 -7.83
CA ILE A 112 -2.17 -15.64 -8.13
C ILE A 112 -0.84 -16.36 -8.14
N ASN A 113 -0.28 -16.53 -9.34
CA ASN A 113 1.09 -16.99 -9.49
C ASN A 113 2.01 -15.78 -9.49
N LEU A 114 2.57 -15.52 -8.33
CA LEU A 114 3.54 -14.45 -8.17
C LEU A 114 4.97 -14.98 -8.33
#